data_f56732dc8b53fdb532dcfca8eba5fa0a
#
_entry.id   f56732dc8b53fdb532dcfca8eba5fa0a
#
_cell.length_a   1.000
_cell.length_b   1.000
_cell.length_c   1.000
_cell.angle_alpha   90.00
_cell.angle_beta   90.00
_cell.angle_gamma   90.00
#
_symmetry.space_group_name_H-M   'P 1'
#
loop_
_entity.id
_entity.type
_entity.pdbx_description
1 polymer ?
#
loop_
_entity_poly.entity_id
_entity_poly.type
_entity_poly.pdbx_seq_one_letter_code
_entity_poly.pdbx_strand_id
1 'polypeptide(L)'
;INELLRDSLDDASVSRSERRELKGILPLIQGDRTGLAKTRQLAFNLATKKIQETGNYKAMEWLEDVIKLLYSSEMSVKASSYFSPGKDCLNRICRFISETKKRIDICVFTITDGRITQRIEEALSKGIDIRIISDNTKSEDRGSDLDRLRRTGIECRFDKTSAHMHHKFAISDNDLLLNGSYNWTRSASTEN
;
A
#
# COMPACT_ATOMS: atom_id res chain seq x y z
N ILE A 1 -7.71 -0.64 24.07
CA ILE A 1 -8.56 0.24 23.28
C ILE A 1 -10.05 -0.06 23.47
N ASN A 2 -10.45 -1.33 23.53
CA ASN A 2 -11.85 -1.72 23.70
C ASN A 2 -12.43 -1.25 25.05
N GLU A 3 -11.66 -1.31 26.11
CA GLU A 3 -12.02 -0.84 27.44
C GLU A 3 -12.13 0.69 27.45
N LEU A 4 -11.14 1.38 26.92
CA LEU A 4 -11.12 2.83 26.82
C LEU A 4 -12.29 3.39 26.02
N LEU A 5 -12.73 2.72 24.93
CA LEU A 5 -13.91 3.11 24.18
C LEU A 5 -15.22 2.90 24.96
N ARG A 6 -15.29 1.91 25.85
CA ARG A 6 -16.45 1.69 26.69
C ARG A 6 -16.54 2.74 27.79
N ASP A 7 -15.41 2.99 28.44
CA ASP A 7 -15.32 3.95 29.54
C ASP A 7 -15.67 5.37 29.07
N SER A 8 -15.13 5.79 27.90
CA SER A 8 -15.41 7.10 27.34
C SER A 8 -16.84 7.27 26.81
N LEU A 9 -17.59 6.17 26.63
CA LEU A 9 -19.01 6.26 26.23
C LEU A 9 -19.95 6.50 27.43
N ASP A 10 -19.51 6.29 28.64
CA ASP A 10 -20.38 6.37 29.82
C ASP A 10 -20.95 7.77 30.02
N ASP A 11 -20.14 8.80 29.83
CA ASP A 11 -20.56 10.21 29.82
C ASP A 11 -20.88 10.74 28.41
N ALA A 12 -20.79 9.86 27.40
CA ALA A 12 -21.02 10.17 25.98
C ALA A 12 -20.13 11.32 25.45
N SER A 13 -18.91 11.43 25.98
CA SER A 13 -17.92 12.42 25.52
C SER A 13 -16.51 11.83 25.56
N VAL A 14 -15.62 12.30 24.69
CA VAL A 14 -14.20 11.93 24.76
C VAL A 14 -13.42 13.04 25.44
N SER A 15 -13.13 12.86 26.73
CA SER A 15 -12.36 13.79 27.53
C SER A 15 -10.94 14.03 26.97
N ARG A 16 -10.26 15.08 27.43
CA ARG A 16 -8.88 15.38 27.02
C ARG A 16 -7.88 14.27 27.39
N SER A 17 -8.08 13.61 28.52
CA SER A 17 -7.26 12.50 28.98
C SER A 17 -7.44 11.27 28.07
N GLU A 18 -8.68 10.87 27.81
CA GLU A 18 -9.02 9.74 26.94
C GLU A 18 -8.57 9.98 25.50
N ARG A 19 -8.75 11.21 24.99
CA ARG A 19 -8.24 11.61 23.67
C ARG A 19 -6.72 11.45 23.59
N ARG A 20 -5.97 11.78 24.65
CA ARG A 20 -4.53 11.63 24.71
C ARG A 20 -4.13 10.15 24.75
N GLU A 21 -4.83 9.35 25.51
CA GLU A 21 -4.60 7.92 25.64
C GLU A 21 -4.92 7.17 24.34
N LEU A 22 -6.08 7.45 23.72
CA LEU A 22 -6.44 6.95 22.41
C LEU A 22 -5.36 7.28 21.36
N LYS A 23 -4.90 8.53 21.31
CA LYS A 23 -3.81 8.95 20.42
C LYS A 23 -2.50 8.19 20.66
N GLY A 24 -2.21 7.79 21.89
CA GLY A 24 -1.03 6.98 22.22
C GLY A 24 -1.10 5.54 21.69
N ILE A 25 -2.31 4.97 21.66
CA ILE A 25 -2.55 3.58 21.23
C ILE A 25 -2.77 3.48 19.71
N LEU A 26 -3.33 4.52 19.08
CA LEU A 26 -3.66 4.54 17.66
C LEU A 26 -2.52 4.11 16.73
N PRO A 27 -1.26 4.54 16.91
CA PRO A 27 -0.16 4.11 16.04
C PRO A 27 0.04 2.60 15.99
N LEU A 28 -0.33 1.88 17.05
CA LEU A 28 -0.19 0.43 17.15
C LEU A 28 -1.23 -0.31 16.29
N ILE A 29 -2.37 0.31 15.98
CA ILE A 29 -3.46 -0.29 15.21
C ILE A 29 -3.60 0.32 13.82
N GLN A 30 -3.06 1.51 13.57
CA GLN A 30 -3.16 2.18 12.25
C GLN A 30 -2.38 1.44 11.16
N GLY A 31 -1.33 0.68 11.52
CA GLY A 31 -0.63 -0.23 10.62
C GLY A 31 -1.40 -1.52 10.31
N ASP A 32 -2.44 -1.84 11.08
CA ASP A 32 -3.30 -3.00 10.90
C ASP A 32 -4.70 -2.58 10.44
N ARG A 33 -4.96 -2.70 9.13
CA ARG A 33 -6.27 -2.39 8.54
C ARG A 33 -7.41 -3.19 9.19
N THR A 34 -7.12 -4.42 9.60
CA THR A 34 -8.10 -5.31 10.25
C THR A 34 -8.39 -4.82 11.67
N GLY A 35 -7.38 -4.43 12.43
CA GLY A 35 -7.50 -3.85 13.76
C GLY A 35 -8.30 -2.55 13.76
N LEU A 36 -7.98 -1.65 12.82
CA LEU A 36 -8.69 -0.38 12.66
C LEU A 36 -10.18 -0.60 12.30
N ALA A 37 -10.47 -1.52 11.37
CA ALA A 37 -11.84 -1.84 10.97
C ALA A 37 -12.64 -2.45 12.13
N LYS A 38 -12.03 -3.35 12.92
CA LYS A 38 -12.67 -3.94 14.12
C LYS A 38 -12.96 -2.88 15.19
N THR A 39 -12.01 -1.97 15.43
CA THR A 39 -12.18 -0.87 16.39
C THR A 39 -13.31 0.07 15.98
N ARG A 40 -13.37 0.43 14.68
CA ARG A 40 -14.48 1.20 14.13
C ARG A 40 -15.81 0.48 14.35
N GLN A 41 -15.90 -0.79 13.97
CA GLN A 41 -17.14 -1.57 14.13
C GLN A 41 -17.59 -1.63 15.58
N LEU A 42 -16.66 -1.79 16.51
CA LEU A 42 -16.95 -1.76 17.93
C LEU A 42 -17.53 -0.42 18.38
N ALA A 43 -16.96 0.71 17.95
CA ALA A 43 -17.46 2.04 18.28
C ALA A 43 -18.91 2.24 17.79
N PHE A 44 -19.21 1.83 16.55
CA PHE A 44 -20.58 1.86 16.03
C PHE A 44 -21.54 1.02 16.84
N ASN A 45 -21.16 -0.23 17.19
CA ASN A 45 -21.99 -1.13 18.00
C ASN A 45 -22.27 -0.56 19.40
N LEU A 46 -21.27 0.03 20.04
CA LEU A 46 -21.37 0.65 21.37
C LEU A 46 -22.33 1.84 21.33
N ALA A 47 -22.16 2.78 20.36
CA ALA A 47 -23.03 3.92 20.23
C ALA A 47 -24.49 3.52 19.95
N THR A 48 -24.69 2.57 19.02
CA THR A 48 -26.04 2.05 18.70
C THR A 48 -26.70 1.44 19.93
N LYS A 49 -25.98 0.62 20.68
CA LYS A 49 -26.49 0.00 21.90
C LYS A 49 -26.90 1.07 22.95
N LYS A 50 -26.01 2.05 23.20
CA LYS A 50 -26.29 3.13 24.14
C LYS A 50 -27.56 3.92 23.77
N ILE A 51 -27.74 4.22 22.49
CA ILE A 51 -28.96 4.92 21.99
C ILE A 51 -30.20 4.06 22.21
N GLN A 52 -30.14 2.77 21.89
CA GLN A 52 -31.26 1.85 22.08
C GLN A 52 -31.67 1.69 23.55
N GLU A 53 -30.71 1.60 24.46
CA GLU A 53 -30.94 1.37 25.87
C GLU A 53 -31.36 2.64 26.62
N THR A 54 -30.87 3.81 26.25
CA THR A 54 -31.03 5.03 27.04
C THR A 54 -31.72 6.17 26.32
N GLY A 55 -31.90 6.07 24.99
CA GLY A 55 -32.37 7.17 24.14
C GLY A 55 -31.39 8.35 24.07
N ASN A 56 -30.15 8.17 24.54
CA ASN A 56 -29.17 9.27 24.60
C ASN A 56 -28.45 9.44 23.27
N TYR A 57 -28.91 10.39 22.46
CA TYR A 57 -28.33 10.72 21.16
C TYR A 57 -26.96 11.39 21.23
N LYS A 58 -26.47 11.83 22.40
CA LYS A 58 -25.09 12.31 22.55
C LYS A 58 -24.05 11.23 22.23
N ALA A 59 -24.44 9.95 22.27
CA ALA A 59 -23.61 8.85 21.81
C ALA A 59 -23.22 8.98 20.31
N MET A 60 -23.97 9.75 19.50
CA MET A 60 -23.58 10.07 18.12
C MET A 60 -22.44 11.09 18.07
N GLU A 61 -22.43 12.09 18.94
CA GLU A 61 -21.34 13.08 19.04
C GLU A 61 -20.05 12.39 19.51
N TRP A 62 -20.17 11.49 20.51
CA TRP A 62 -19.08 10.64 20.94
C TRP A 62 -18.55 9.77 19.79
N LEU A 63 -19.43 9.12 19.03
CA LEU A 63 -19.04 8.30 17.88
C LEU A 63 -18.29 9.14 16.84
N GLU A 64 -18.79 10.34 16.52
CA GLU A 64 -18.13 11.25 15.58
C GLU A 64 -16.72 11.61 16.06
N ASP A 65 -16.55 11.92 17.35
CA ASP A 65 -15.25 12.22 17.95
C ASP A 65 -14.29 11.03 17.89
N VAL A 66 -14.78 9.82 18.22
CA VAL A 66 -13.99 8.57 18.10
C VAL A 66 -13.57 8.33 16.66
N ILE A 67 -14.47 8.47 15.69
CA ILE A 67 -14.15 8.29 14.26
C ILE A 67 -13.13 9.33 13.79
N LYS A 68 -13.30 10.59 14.18
CA LYS A 68 -12.30 11.64 13.91
C LYS A 68 -10.93 11.28 14.49
N LEU A 69 -10.87 10.68 15.66
CA LEU A 69 -9.61 10.23 16.26
C LEU A 69 -9.02 9.03 15.53
N LEU A 70 -9.82 7.99 15.25
CA LEU A 70 -9.36 6.78 14.56
C LEU A 70 -8.77 7.10 13.18
N TYR A 71 -9.31 8.10 12.50
CA TYR A 71 -8.89 8.52 11.16
C TYR A 71 -8.20 9.89 11.13
N SER A 72 -7.92 10.50 12.30
CA SER A 72 -7.27 11.80 12.44
C SER A 72 -5.76 11.78 12.30
N SER A 73 -5.14 10.63 12.14
CA SER A 73 -3.79 10.69 11.64
C SER A 73 -3.87 11.28 10.23
N GLU A 74 -3.35 12.47 10.07
CA GLU A 74 -2.73 12.84 8.84
C GLU A 74 -1.87 11.64 8.42
N MET A 75 -2.42 10.77 7.60
CA MET A 75 -1.57 9.94 6.76
C MET A 75 -0.81 10.96 5.93
N SER A 76 0.32 11.42 6.46
CA SER A 76 1.22 12.26 5.70
C SER A 76 1.71 11.38 4.56
N VAL A 77 1.00 11.45 3.44
CA VAL A 77 1.42 10.79 2.21
C VAL A 77 2.73 11.47 1.83
N LYS A 78 3.84 10.79 2.10
CA LYS A 78 5.14 11.24 1.62
C LYS A 78 5.20 10.92 0.14
N ALA A 79 5.15 11.93 -0.68
CA ALA A 79 5.32 11.82 -2.12
C ALA A 79 6.68 12.38 -2.54
N SER A 80 7.30 11.73 -3.53
CA SER A 80 8.54 12.19 -4.16
C SER A 80 8.43 11.95 -5.66
N SER A 81 8.91 12.89 -6.46
CA SER A 81 8.90 12.79 -7.92
C SER A 81 10.33 12.71 -8.45
N TYR A 82 10.51 11.91 -9.50
CA TYR A 82 11.79 11.69 -10.18
C TYR A 82 11.57 11.85 -11.68
N PHE A 83 12.52 12.40 -12.38
CA PHE A 83 12.38 12.74 -13.79
C PHE A 83 13.53 12.15 -14.61
N SER A 84 13.24 11.84 -15.88
CA SER A 84 14.22 11.56 -16.93
C SER A 84 14.47 12.84 -17.75
N PRO A 85 15.60 12.97 -18.46
CA PRO A 85 16.68 11.99 -18.61
C PRO A 85 17.57 11.90 -17.38
N GLY A 86 18.28 10.78 -17.25
CA GLY A 86 19.21 10.52 -16.17
C GLY A 86 18.95 9.21 -15.43
N LYS A 87 19.62 9.04 -14.28
CA LYS A 87 19.57 7.78 -13.53
C LYS A 87 18.55 7.78 -12.39
N ASP A 88 17.88 8.88 -12.10
CA ASP A 88 17.07 9.02 -10.88
C ASP A 88 15.85 8.11 -10.88
N CYS A 89 15.12 8.01 -12.00
CA CYS A 89 14.01 7.09 -12.13
C CYS A 89 14.44 5.64 -11.95
N LEU A 90 15.50 5.22 -12.64
CA LEU A 90 16.05 3.88 -12.52
C LEU A 90 16.53 3.58 -11.08
N ASN A 91 17.30 4.49 -10.49
CA ASN A 91 17.82 4.33 -9.14
C ASN A 91 16.66 4.21 -8.14
N ARG A 92 15.57 4.99 -8.33
CA ARG A 92 14.40 4.91 -7.48
C ARG A 92 13.68 3.57 -7.60
N ILE A 93 13.50 3.05 -8.83
CA ILE A 93 12.91 1.73 -9.08
C ILE A 93 13.75 0.64 -8.40
N CYS A 94 15.05 0.63 -8.63
CA CYS A 94 15.97 -0.35 -8.03
C CYS A 94 15.92 -0.31 -6.51
N ARG A 95 15.90 0.89 -5.94
CA ARG A 95 15.82 1.09 -4.49
C ARG A 95 14.47 0.64 -3.93
N PHE A 96 13.36 0.95 -4.61
CA PHE A 96 12.02 0.53 -4.23
C PHE A 96 11.93 -1.00 -4.11
N ILE A 97 12.47 -1.73 -5.09
CA ILE A 97 12.51 -3.20 -5.07
C ILE A 97 13.38 -3.69 -3.91
N SER A 98 14.57 -3.10 -3.73
CA SER A 98 15.53 -3.51 -2.69
C SER A 98 15.05 -3.24 -1.26
N GLU A 99 14.20 -2.24 -1.04
CA GLU A 99 13.64 -1.85 0.26
C GLU A 99 12.39 -2.66 0.65
N THR A 100 11.79 -3.39 -0.29
CA THR A 100 10.63 -4.28 -0.03
C THR A 100 11.00 -5.35 0.98
N LYS A 101 10.12 -5.61 1.95
CA LYS A 101 10.37 -6.53 3.07
C LYS A 101 9.60 -7.83 3.00
N LYS A 102 8.40 -7.82 2.41
CA LYS A 102 7.50 -8.99 2.39
C LYS A 102 7.03 -9.33 0.99
N ARG A 103 6.52 -8.32 0.27
CA ARG A 103 5.87 -8.56 -1.02
C ARG A 103 5.98 -7.36 -1.94
N ILE A 104 6.12 -7.64 -3.25
CA ILE A 104 6.02 -6.65 -4.30
C ILE A 104 5.10 -7.14 -5.44
N ASP A 105 4.14 -6.31 -5.80
CA ASP A 105 3.26 -6.49 -6.95
C ASP A 105 3.68 -5.50 -8.04
N ILE A 106 4.09 -6.01 -9.19
CA ILE A 106 4.61 -5.23 -10.31
C ILE A 106 3.62 -5.32 -11.47
N CYS A 107 3.20 -4.19 -12.03
CA CYS A 107 2.38 -4.13 -13.23
C CYS A 107 3.05 -3.20 -14.23
N VAL A 108 3.67 -3.78 -15.27
CA VAL A 108 4.49 -3.04 -16.23
C VAL A 108 4.32 -3.56 -17.64
N PHE A 109 4.48 -2.67 -18.61
CA PHE A 109 4.41 -3.00 -20.03
C PHE A 109 5.43 -4.08 -20.44
N THR A 110 6.69 -3.91 -20.01
CA THR A 110 7.78 -4.89 -20.18
C THR A 110 8.93 -4.59 -19.23
N ILE A 111 9.84 -5.54 -19.05
CA ILE A 111 11.10 -5.36 -18.33
C ILE A 111 12.23 -5.80 -19.25
N THR A 112 13.11 -4.86 -19.62
CA THR A 112 14.30 -5.14 -20.47
C THR A 112 15.58 -4.53 -19.89
N ASP A 113 15.50 -3.87 -18.71
CA ASP A 113 16.66 -3.34 -18.03
C ASP A 113 17.22 -4.36 -17.04
N GLY A 114 18.34 -4.97 -17.39
CA GLY A 114 18.98 -6.00 -16.58
C GLY A 114 19.31 -5.57 -15.14
N ARG A 115 19.43 -4.24 -14.86
CA ARG A 115 19.64 -3.70 -13.51
C ARG A 115 18.39 -3.87 -12.65
N ILE A 116 17.22 -3.65 -13.25
CA ILE A 116 15.92 -3.88 -12.59
C ILE A 116 15.71 -5.37 -12.38
N THR A 117 15.93 -6.17 -13.43
CA THR A 117 15.84 -7.64 -13.38
C THR A 117 16.70 -8.23 -12.27
N GLN A 118 17.94 -7.78 -12.16
CA GLN A 118 18.85 -8.21 -11.09
C GLN A 118 18.29 -7.89 -9.69
N ARG A 119 17.69 -6.70 -9.47
CA ARG A 119 17.08 -6.35 -8.17
C ARG A 119 15.87 -7.22 -7.84
N ILE A 120 15.09 -7.58 -8.85
CA ILE A 120 13.96 -8.51 -8.69
C ILE A 120 14.48 -9.90 -8.27
N GLU A 121 15.51 -10.42 -8.92
CA GLU A 121 16.12 -11.72 -8.57
C GLU A 121 16.75 -11.70 -7.17
N GLU A 122 17.44 -10.62 -6.80
CA GLU A 122 17.97 -10.42 -5.45
C GLU A 122 16.87 -10.36 -4.38
N ALA A 123 15.73 -9.73 -4.67
CA ALA A 123 14.59 -9.71 -3.77
C ALA A 123 13.98 -11.11 -3.61
N LEU A 124 13.82 -11.84 -4.70
CA LEU A 124 13.35 -13.23 -4.67
C LEU A 124 14.27 -14.12 -3.81
N SER A 125 15.58 -13.99 -3.97
CA SER A 125 16.56 -14.77 -3.19
C SER A 125 16.52 -14.50 -1.69
N LYS A 126 15.98 -13.35 -1.29
CA LYS A 126 15.72 -12.98 0.11
C LYS A 126 14.36 -13.44 0.63
N GLY A 127 13.59 -14.19 -0.18
CA GLY A 127 12.27 -14.71 0.20
C GLY A 127 11.14 -13.69 0.07
N ILE A 128 11.32 -12.61 -0.69
CA ILE A 128 10.24 -11.66 -0.99
C ILE A 128 9.25 -12.32 -1.96
N ASP A 129 7.96 -12.24 -1.64
CA ASP A 129 6.87 -12.66 -2.54
C ASP A 129 6.76 -11.67 -3.70
N ILE A 130 6.92 -12.16 -4.94
CA ILE A 130 6.95 -11.30 -6.13
C ILE A 130 5.91 -11.78 -7.13
N ARG A 131 5.04 -10.86 -7.55
CA ARG A 131 4.07 -11.11 -8.62
C ARG A 131 4.21 -10.05 -9.69
N ILE A 132 4.15 -10.49 -10.95
CA ILE A 132 4.29 -9.60 -12.11
C ILE A 132 3.10 -9.77 -13.02
N ILE A 133 2.53 -8.64 -13.47
CA ILE A 133 1.59 -8.56 -14.58
C ILE A 133 2.23 -7.76 -15.70
N SER A 134 2.20 -8.27 -16.94
CA SER A 134 2.82 -7.62 -18.08
C SER A 134 1.98 -7.80 -19.36
N ASP A 135 2.31 -7.04 -20.39
CA ASP A 135 1.69 -7.13 -21.71
C ASP A 135 2.05 -8.46 -22.38
N ASN A 136 1.07 -9.10 -23.00
CA ASN A 136 1.24 -10.41 -23.65
C ASN A 136 2.17 -10.34 -24.88
N THR A 137 2.03 -9.32 -25.73
CA THR A 137 2.85 -9.16 -26.93
C THR A 137 4.28 -8.77 -26.58
N LYS A 138 4.46 -7.92 -25.56
CA LYS A 138 5.78 -7.45 -25.14
C LYS A 138 6.58 -8.48 -24.32
N SER A 139 5.92 -9.49 -23.78
CA SER A 139 6.60 -10.60 -23.12
C SER A 139 7.41 -11.47 -24.09
N GLU A 140 6.98 -11.53 -25.36
CA GLU A 140 7.62 -12.32 -26.43
C GLU A 140 8.70 -11.54 -27.19
N ASP A 141 8.82 -10.22 -26.97
CA ASP A 141 9.82 -9.38 -27.64
C ASP A 141 11.25 -9.84 -27.29
N ARG A 142 12.14 -9.85 -28.30
CA ARG A 142 13.57 -10.08 -28.10
C ARG A 142 14.12 -9.08 -27.09
N GLY A 143 14.70 -9.59 -25.99
CA GLY A 143 15.28 -8.79 -24.91
C GLY A 143 14.35 -8.57 -23.71
N SER A 144 13.12 -9.11 -23.74
CA SER A 144 12.27 -9.16 -22.54
C SER A 144 12.87 -10.12 -21.49
N ASP A 145 13.03 -9.64 -20.27
CA ASP A 145 13.51 -10.44 -19.14
C ASP A 145 12.38 -11.21 -18.44
N LEU A 146 11.13 -11.08 -18.89
CA LEU A 146 9.96 -11.68 -18.22
C LEU A 146 10.01 -13.21 -18.21
N ASP A 147 10.43 -13.83 -19.31
CA ASP A 147 10.61 -15.28 -19.37
C ASP A 147 11.72 -15.77 -18.44
N ARG A 148 12.80 -15.01 -18.32
CA ARG A 148 13.87 -15.27 -17.37
C ARG A 148 13.34 -15.23 -15.94
N LEU A 149 12.61 -14.18 -15.57
CA LEU A 149 12.00 -14.03 -14.25
C LEU A 149 10.99 -15.14 -13.95
N ARG A 150 10.17 -15.54 -14.93
CA ARG A 150 9.23 -16.65 -14.77
C ARG A 150 9.93 -17.98 -14.48
N ARG A 151 11.08 -18.25 -15.12
CA ARG A 151 11.88 -19.46 -14.87
C ARG A 151 12.49 -19.53 -13.48
N THR A 152 12.64 -18.41 -12.78
CA THR A 152 13.07 -18.39 -11.38
C THR A 152 11.96 -18.72 -10.39
N GLY A 153 10.72 -18.96 -10.86
CA GLY A 153 9.56 -19.29 -10.04
C GLY A 153 8.68 -18.08 -9.68
N ILE A 154 8.97 -16.88 -10.21
CA ILE A 154 8.12 -15.71 -10.03
C ILE A 154 6.78 -15.92 -10.75
N GLU A 155 5.66 -15.62 -10.06
CA GLU A 155 4.34 -15.61 -10.68
C GLU A 155 4.22 -14.47 -11.68
N CYS A 156 4.30 -14.80 -12.97
CA CYS A 156 4.10 -13.86 -14.07
C CYS A 156 2.78 -14.15 -14.76
N ARG A 157 1.91 -13.14 -14.84
CA ARG A 157 0.66 -13.16 -15.60
C ARG A 157 0.73 -12.16 -16.74
N PHE A 158 0.07 -12.51 -17.84
CA PHE A 158 -0.01 -11.67 -19.03
C PHE A 158 -1.47 -11.36 -19.31
N ASP A 159 -1.72 -10.15 -19.83
CA ASP A 159 -3.06 -9.83 -20.31
C ASP A 159 -3.41 -10.70 -21.53
N LYS A 160 -4.69 -10.73 -21.91
CA LYS A 160 -5.19 -11.58 -23.00
C LYS A 160 -5.89 -10.75 -24.09
N THR A 161 -5.54 -9.48 -24.19
CA THR A 161 -6.18 -8.56 -25.12
C THR A 161 -5.25 -8.23 -26.28
N SER A 162 -5.83 -7.74 -27.39
CA SER A 162 -5.06 -7.19 -28.50
C SER A 162 -4.58 -5.76 -28.26
N ALA A 163 -5.10 -5.11 -27.22
CA ALA A 163 -4.67 -3.77 -26.81
C ALA A 163 -3.48 -3.88 -25.83
N HIS A 164 -2.54 -2.94 -25.92
CA HIS A 164 -1.39 -2.96 -25.04
C HIS A 164 -1.75 -2.58 -23.59
N MET A 165 -1.37 -3.42 -22.66
CA MET A 165 -1.37 -3.10 -21.22
C MET A 165 -0.16 -2.23 -20.90
N HIS A 166 -0.31 -0.90 -20.97
CA HIS A 166 0.80 0.06 -20.92
C HIS A 166 1.04 0.68 -19.55
N HIS A 167 0.69 -0.02 -18.47
CA HIS A 167 0.92 0.40 -17.09
C HIS A 167 2.40 0.34 -16.69
N LYS A 168 2.80 1.18 -15.74
CA LYS A 168 4.12 1.16 -15.08
C LYS A 168 3.95 1.56 -13.64
N PHE A 169 3.53 0.60 -12.81
CA PHE A 169 3.45 0.80 -11.37
C PHE A 169 3.88 -0.45 -10.60
N ALA A 170 4.24 -0.26 -9.36
CA ALA A 170 4.48 -1.33 -8.43
C ALA A 170 3.98 -0.95 -7.03
N ILE A 171 3.55 -1.95 -6.26
CA ILE A 171 3.11 -1.81 -4.88
C ILE A 171 4.01 -2.68 -4.01
N SER A 172 4.63 -2.07 -3.00
CA SER A 172 5.47 -2.76 -2.03
C SER A 172 4.78 -2.80 -0.67
N ASP A 173 4.73 -3.98 -0.05
CA ASP A 173 4.26 -4.24 1.30
C ASP A 173 2.83 -3.71 1.60
N ASN A 174 2.02 -3.44 0.58
CA ASN A 174 0.68 -2.86 0.58
C ASN A 174 0.56 -1.39 1.03
N ASP A 175 1.67 -0.68 1.21
CA ASP A 175 1.67 0.70 1.71
C ASP A 175 2.51 1.68 0.87
N LEU A 176 3.40 1.20 0.02
CA LEU A 176 4.19 2.02 -0.87
C LEU A 176 3.77 1.81 -2.33
N LEU A 177 3.46 2.89 -3.03
CA LEU A 177 3.17 2.90 -4.46
C LEU A 177 4.29 3.61 -5.23
N LEU A 178 4.83 2.95 -6.23
CA LEU A 178 5.64 3.55 -7.29
C LEU A 178 4.82 3.57 -8.57
N ASN A 179 4.67 4.74 -9.19
CA ASN A 179 3.89 4.92 -10.41
C ASN A 179 4.51 6.01 -11.30
N GLY A 180 4.35 5.90 -12.61
CA GLY A 180 4.82 6.91 -13.54
C GLY A 180 4.78 6.47 -15.01
N SER A 181 5.34 7.31 -15.88
CA SER A 181 5.46 7.03 -17.31
C SER A 181 6.77 6.33 -17.70
N TYR A 182 7.73 6.26 -16.79
CA TYR A 182 9.05 5.68 -17.05
C TYR A 182 8.96 4.19 -17.38
N ASN A 183 9.39 3.79 -18.56
CA ASN A 183 9.44 2.39 -18.96
C ASN A 183 10.56 1.65 -18.23
N TRP A 184 10.34 0.41 -17.85
CA TRP A 184 11.34 -0.42 -17.18
C TRP A 184 12.30 -1.05 -18.19
N THR A 185 12.73 -0.24 -19.15
CA THR A 185 13.56 -0.65 -20.28
C THR A 185 14.91 0.05 -20.24
N ARG A 186 15.89 -0.57 -20.88
CA ARG A 186 17.25 -0.03 -20.96
C ARG A 186 17.29 1.33 -21.69
N SER A 187 16.53 1.48 -22.77
CA SER A 187 16.44 2.73 -23.53
C SER A 187 15.84 3.89 -22.73
N ALA A 188 14.92 3.61 -21.80
CA ALA A 188 14.30 4.64 -20.98
C ALA A 188 15.29 5.44 -20.11
N SER A 189 16.47 4.89 -19.82
CA SER A 189 17.52 5.60 -19.07
C SER A 189 18.47 6.44 -19.93
N THR A 190 18.41 6.28 -21.28
CA THR A 190 19.35 6.90 -22.22
C THR A 190 18.68 7.81 -23.23
N GLU A 191 17.41 7.56 -23.56
CA GLU A 191 16.71 8.19 -24.70
C GLU A 191 15.47 9.02 -24.30
N ASN A 192 15.06 9.02 -23.02
CA ASN A 192 13.93 9.83 -22.51
C ASN A 192 14.39 11.09 -21.79
#